data_dd03fcb3d2c5ece8fe1d1f0f4a694909
#
_entry.id   dd03fcb3d2c5ece8fe1d1f0f4a694909
#
_cell.length_a   1.000
_cell.length_b   1.000
_cell.length_c   1.000
_cell.angle_alpha   90.00
_cell.angle_beta   90.00
_cell.angle_gamma   90.00
#
_symmetry.space_group_name_H-M   'P 1'
#
loop_
_entity.id
_entity.type
_entity.pdbx_description
1 polymer ?
#
loop_
_entity_poly.entity_id
_entity_poly.type
_entity_poly.pdbx_seq_one_letter_code
_entity_poly.pdbx_strand_id
1 'polypeptide(L)'
;ERPVLLLCDLGPRLFFASTGAFKQVRCAQIASILAWLALWSGDQVGGIVFNDEALRVLRPARRKKSVLRLLDTLDELQRSDNRGPEQNEPSGQSRLDMALTEARRVAHTGSRIFVISDFLDISEETGTLLGALARHNGVSALRIVDPLEKELPKSGRFAVAGPDGPVWFDAGNLRFQKAWHEKVTNHERRLAECFRTSGVTMAEVSTANDPAATLKLLLGPGGRIG
;
A
#
# COMPACT_ATOMS: atom_id res chain seq x y z
N GLU A 1 -9.08 -14.36 19.74
CA GLU A 1 -8.70 -12.93 19.74
C GLU A 1 -7.32 -12.80 19.08
N ARG A 2 -7.25 -12.22 17.89
CA ARG A 2 -5.98 -12.09 17.16
C ARG A 2 -5.67 -10.61 16.97
N PRO A 3 -4.43 -10.14 17.21
CA PRO A 3 -4.05 -8.78 16.84
C PRO A 3 -4.04 -8.62 15.30
N VAL A 4 -4.71 -7.58 14.81
CA VAL A 4 -4.67 -7.16 13.41
C VAL A 4 -3.83 -5.89 13.33
N LEU A 5 -2.80 -5.92 12.47
CA LEU A 5 -1.91 -4.80 12.23
C LEU A 5 -2.00 -4.36 10.77
N LEU A 6 -2.33 -3.10 10.54
CA LEU A 6 -2.48 -2.52 9.21
C LEU A 6 -1.28 -1.61 8.91
N LEU A 7 -0.46 -1.97 7.93
CA LEU A 7 0.61 -1.12 7.41
C LEU A 7 0.05 -0.35 6.22
N CYS A 8 -0.03 0.97 6.33
CA CYS A 8 -0.68 1.84 5.37
C CYS A 8 0.34 2.82 4.78
N ASP A 9 0.64 2.63 3.52
CA ASP A 9 1.48 3.51 2.73
C ASP A 9 0.66 4.69 2.20
N LEU A 10 1.08 5.90 2.53
CA LEU A 10 0.49 7.15 2.08
C LEU A 10 1.54 8.07 1.42
N GLY A 11 2.61 7.48 0.90
CA GLY A 11 3.65 8.23 0.21
C GLY A 11 3.14 8.98 -1.03
N PRO A 12 3.87 10.01 -1.50
CA PRO A 12 3.42 10.91 -2.57
C PRO A 12 3.14 10.19 -3.89
N ARG A 13 3.74 9.03 -4.14
CA ARG A 13 3.43 8.19 -5.30
C ARG A 13 2.00 7.65 -5.30
N LEU A 14 1.37 7.56 -4.12
CA LEU A 14 -0.02 7.15 -4.01
C LEU A 14 -0.99 8.32 -4.25
N PHE A 15 -0.52 9.54 -4.41
CA PHE A 15 -1.32 10.68 -4.88
C PHE A 15 -1.51 10.64 -6.40
N PHE A 16 -1.97 9.50 -6.89
CA PHE A 16 -2.20 9.23 -8.31
C PHE A 16 -3.46 8.41 -8.53
N ALA A 17 -4.22 8.77 -9.55
CA ALA A 17 -5.24 7.93 -10.18
C ALA A 17 -5.56 8.46 -11.58
N SER A 18 -5.68 7.58 -12.54
CA SER A 18 -6.22 7.90 -13.88
C SER A 18 -7.74 7.82 -13.90
N THR A 19 -8.30 7.02 -13.01
CA THR A 19 -9.76 6.84 -12.85
C THR A 19 -10.11 6.41 -11.43
N GLY A 20 -11.33 6.70 -11.01
CA GLY A 20 -11.84 6.35 -9.69
C GLY A 20 -11.33 7.28 -8.59
N ALA A 21 -10.62 6.75 -7.60
CA ALA A 21 -10.08 7.51 -6.48
C ALA A 21 -8.56 7.35 -6.37
N PHE A 22 -7.87 8.36 -5.88
CA PHE A 22 -6.44 8.30 -5.63
C PHE A 22 -6.04 7.06 -4.82
N LYS A 23 -4.87 6.51 -5.07
CA LYS A 23 -4.37 5.34 -4.36
C LYS A 23 -4.33 5.55 -2.84
N GLN A 24 -3.96 6.76 -2.37
CA GLN A 24 -4.03 7.11 -0.94
C GLN A 24 -5.45 6.96 -0.38
N VAL A 25 -6.46 7.41 -1.12
CA VAL A 25 -7.87 7.26 -0.73
C VAL A 25 -8.26 5.78 -0.69
N ARG A 26 -7.81 5.00 -1.67
CA ARG A 26 -8.02 3.53 -1.67
C ARG A 26 -7.34 2.86 -0.49
N CYS A 27 -6.12 3.25 -0.15
CA CYS A 27 -5.41 2.78 1.04
C CYS A 27 -6.23 3.02 2.31
N ALA A 28 -6.70 4.27 2.51
CA ALA A 28 -7.51 4.62 3.67
C ALA A 28 -8.86 3.87 3.71
N GLN A 29 -9.53 3.69 2.58
CA GLN A 29 -10.78 2.92 2.48
C GLN A 29 -10.56 1.44 2.85
N ILE A 30 -9.53 0.80 2.28
CA ILE A 30 -9.16 -0.59 2.58
C ILE A 30 -8.84 -0.75 4.06
N ALA A 31 -7.98 0.12 4.61
CA ALA A 31 -7.60 0.10 6.02
C ALA A 31 -8.81 0.28 6.94
N SER A 32 -9.73 1.20 6.59
CA SER A 32 -10.97 1.44 7.34
C SER A 32 -11.87 0.21 7.38
N ILE A 33 -12.09 -0.42 6.22
CA ILE A 33 -12.94 -1.62 6.14
C ILE A 33 -12.32 -2.75 6.97
N LEU A 34 -11.02 -3.02 6.82
CA LEU A 34 -10.33 -4.06 7.56
C LEU A 34 -10.33 -3.80 9.07
N ALA A 35 -10.12 -2.54 9.50
CA ALA A 35 -10.13 -2.16 10.91
C ALA A 35 -11.50 -2.38 11.57
N TRP A 36 -12.58 -1.98 10.89
CA TRP A 36 -13.93 -2.21 11.41
C TRP A 36 -14.32 -3.68 11.42
N LEU A 37 -13.98 -4.43 10.36
CA LEU A 37 -14.21 -5.88 10.31
C LEU A 37 -13.47 -6.61 11.44
N ALA A 38 -12.21 -6.26 11.70
CA ALA A 38 -11.43 -6.83 12.80
C ALA A 38 -12.09 -6.52 14.16
N LEU A 39 -12.46 -5.26 14.38
CA LEU A 39 -13.12 -4.86 15.64
C LEU A 39 -14.45 -5.60 15.84
N TRP A 40 -15.28 -5.75 14.80
CA TRP A 40 -16.55 -6.49 14.88
C TRP A 40 -16.35 -7.99 15.11
N SER A 41 -15.24 -8.54 14.62
CA SER A 41 -14.83 -9.93 14.90
C SER A 41 -14.29 -10.11 16.33
N GLY A 42 -14.17 -9.03 17.10
CA GLY A 42 -13.65 -9.06 18.48
C GLY A 42 -12.13 -9.02 18.56
N ASP A 43 -11.44 -8.72 17.47
CA ASP A 43 -10.00 -8.67 17.39
C ASP A 43 -9.43 -7.30 17.86
N GLN A 44 -8.14 -7.27 18.16
CA GLN A 44 -7.41 -6.04 18.46
C GLN A 44 -6.96 -5.38 17.16
N VAL A 45 -7.09 -4.06 17.07
CA VAL A 45 -6.69 -3.29 15.87
C VAL A 45 -5.58 -2.32 16.19
N GLY A 46 -4.52 -2.39 15.43
CA GLY A 46 -3.41 -1.45 15.41
C GLY A 46 -2.99 -1.11 13.97
N GLY A 47 -2.03 -0.20 13.83
CA GLY A 47 -1.54 0.17 12.51
C GLY A 47 -0.17 0.82 12.54
N ILE A 48 0.47 0.82 11.39
CA ILE A 48 1.65 1.62 11.08
C ILE A 48 1.29 2.41 9.83
N VAL A 49 1.12 3.71 9.98
CA VAL A 49 0.80 4.63 8.89
C VAL A 49 2.05 5.42 8.57
N PHE A 50 2.43 5.48 7.30
CA PHE A 50 3.68 6.14 6.91
C PHE A 50 3.57 6.84 5.55
N ASN A 51 4.34 7.89 5.42
CA ASN A 51 4.63 8.60 4.19
C ASN A 51 6.13 8.97 4.17
N ASP A 52 6.57 9.82 3.25
CA ASP A 52 7.98 10.20 3.14
C ASP A 52 8.48 11.02 4.34
N GLU A 53 7.59 11.72 5.06
CA GLU A 53 7.95 12.60 6.17
C GLU A 53 7.87 11.90 7.53
N ALA A 54 6.88 11.00 7.71
CA ALA A 54 6.53 10.46 9.01
C ALA A 54 6.19 8.97 8.99
N LEU A 55 6.43 8.33 10.12
CA LEU A 55 5.95 6.99 10.42
C LEU A 55 5.28 7.02 11.80
N ARG A 56 4.04 6.58 11.88
CA ARG A 56 3.22 6.55 13.10
C ARG A 56 2.85 5.12 13.45
N VAL A 57 3.16 4.72 14.67
CA VAL A 57 2.88 3.37 15.18
C VAL A 57 1.71 3.43 16.19
N LEU A 58 0.67 2.69 15.89
CA LEU A 58 -0.52 2.51 16.72
C LEU A 58 -0.56 1.06 17.21
N ARG A 59 -0.30 0.84 18.49
CA ARG A 59 -0.31 -0.51 19.07
C ARG A 59 -1.71 -1.13 19.02
N PRO A 60 -1.84 -2.43 18.73
CA PRO A 60 -3.13 -3.12 18.70
C PRO A 60 -3.88 -3.00 20.04
N ALA A 61 -5.14 -2.64 19.97
CA ALA A 61 -6.03 -2.62 21.14
C ALA A 61 -7.49 -2.87 20.73
N ARG A 62 -8.26 -3.51 21.65
CA ARG A 62 -9.65 -3.88 21.42
C ARG A 62 -10.61 -2.76 21.84
N ARG A 63 -10.57 -1.64 21.16
CA ARG A 63 -11.45 -0.51 21.48
C ARG A 63 -11.82 0.24 20.21
N LYS A 64 -13.07 0.68 20.10
CA LYS A 64 -13.51 1.58 19.02
C LYS A 64 -12.57 2.79 18.85
N LYS A 65 -12.04 3.31 19.96
CA LYS A 65 -11.07 4.40 19.96
C LYS A 65 -9.79 4.08 19.18
N SER A 66 -9.36 2.81 19.13
CA SER A 66 -8.16 2.41 18.34
C SER A 66 -8.42 2.53 16.86
N VAL A 67 -9.59 2.12 16.38
CA VAL A 67 -9.99 2.30 14.98
C VAL A 67 -10.09 3.79 14.65
N LEU A 68 -10.74 4.59 15.49
CA LEU A 68 -10.86 6.04 15.26
C LEU A 68 -9.50 6.72 15.20
N ARG A 69 -8.56 6.36 16.11
CA ARG A 69 -7.18 6.89 16.05
C ARG A 69 -6.44 6.50 14.78
N LEU A 70 -6.67 5.29 14.27
CA LEU A 70 -6.10 4.89 12.98
C LEU A 70 -6.65 5.77 11.84
N LEU A 71 -7.96 6.01 11.81
CA LEU A 71 -8.60 6.87 10.80
C LEU A 71 -8.12 8.32 10.89
N ASP A 72 -8.01 8.86 12.12
CA ASP A 72 -7.47 10.21 12.35
C ASP A 72 -6.01 10.31 11.85
N THR A 73 -5.19 9.28 12.09
CA THR A 73 -3.79 9.24 11.64
C THR A 73 -3.68 9.14 10.11
N LEU A 74 -4.56 8.36 9.48
CA LEU A 74 -4.64 8.28 8.01
C LEU A 74 -4.99 9.65 7.41
N ASP A 75 -5.99 10.34 7.96
CA ASP A 75 -6.40 11.68 7.50
C ASP A 75 -5.30 12.73 7.74
N GLU A 76 -4.63 12.69 8.89
CA GLU A 76 -3.51 13.59 9.22
C GLU A 76 -2.37 13.45 8.20
N LEU A 77 -1.91 12.22 7.94
CA LEU A 77 -0.78 11.99 7.04
C LEU A 77 -1.14 12.22 5.57
N GLN A 78 -2.38 11.97 5.16
CA GLN A 78 -2.84 12.33 3.81
C GLN A 78 -2.83 13.85 3.58
N ARG A 79 -3.18 14.64 4.58
CA ARG A 79 -3.19 16.12 4.47
C ARG A 79 -1.80 16.71 4.49
N SER A 80 -0.86 16.13 5.23
CA SER A 80 0.53 16.61 5.26
C SER A 80 1.21 16.43 3.90
N ASP A 81 0.91 15.38 3.18
CA ASP A 81 1.51 15.02 1.90
C ASP A 81 0.93 15.81 0.70
N ASN A 82 -0.17 16.55 0.88
CA ASN A 82 -0.79 17.38 -0.16
C ASN A 82 0.05 18.62 -0.55
N ARG A 83 1.26 18.80 -0.02
CA ARG A 83 2.15 19.92 -0.35
C ARG A 83 2.94 19.74 -1.64
N GLY A 84 2.69 18.66 -2.38
CA GLY A 84 3.42 18.31 -3.60
C GLY A 84 4.73 17.58 -3.29
N PRO A 85 5.37 16.99 -4.31
CA PRO A 85 6.64 16.30 -4.16
C PRO A 85 7.74 17.34 -3.85
N GLU A 86 7.87 17.75 -2.59
CA GLU A 86 9.11 18.37 -2.17
C GLU A 86 10.22 17.34 -2.29
N GLN A 87 11.32 17.75 -2.91
CA GLN A 87 12.52 16.97 -3.16
C GLN A 87 13.16 16.56 -1.83
N ASN A 88 12.58 15.56 -1.17
CA ASN A 88 13.34 14.86 -0.16
C ASN A 88 14.28 13.91 -0.90
N GLU A 89 15.56 14.20 -0.81
CA GLU A 89 16.63 13.27 -1.21
C GLU A 89 16.23 11.88 -0.69
N PRO A 90 16.33 10.81 -1.51
CA PRO A 90 15.99 9.48 -1.05
C PRO A 90 16.87 9.18 0.17
N SER A 91 16.29 9.23 1.35
CA SER A 91 16.93 8.64 2.54
C SER A 91 17.23 7.19 2.15
N GLY A 92 18.49 6.78 2.17
CA GLY A 92 18.98 5.54 1.56
C GLY A 92 18.28 4.24 1.99
N GLN A 93 17.14 4.32 2.68
CA GLN A 93 16.31 3.19 3.10
C GLN A 93 14.86 3.43 2.70
N SER A 94 14.24 2.41 2.07
CA SER A 94 12.82 2.41 1.70
C SER A 94 11.91 2.64 2.92
N ARG A 95 10.93 3.53 2.79
CA ARG A 95 9.93 3.79 3.84
C ARG A 95 9.10 2.54 4.15
N LEU A 96 8.82 1.73 3.14
CA LEU A 96 8.17 0.44 3.31
C LEU A 96 9.02 -0.49 4.19
N ASP A 97 10.33 -0.57 3.96
CA ASP A 97 11.22 -1.42 4.77
C ASP A 97 11.33 -0.94 6.22
N MET A 98 11.33 0.37 6.45
CA MET A 98 11.22 0.94 7.79
C MET A 98 9.91 0.52 8.47
N ALA A 99 8.78 0.60 7.78
CA ALA A 99 7.48 0.20 8.31
C ALA A 99 7.42 -1.32 8.59
N LEU A 100 7.99 -2.16 7.73
CA LEU A 100 8.12 -3.60 7.94
C LEU A 100 9.01 -3.93 9.15
N THR A 101 10.09 -3.18 9.33
CA THR A 101 10.98 -3.31 10.50
C THR A 101 10.26 -2.94 11.79
N GLU A 102 9.50 -1.85 11.82
CA GLU A 102 8.67 -1.49 12.97
C GLU A 102 7.54 -2.49 13.22
N ALA A 103 6.95 -3.05 12.14
CA ALA A 103 5.95 -4.10 12.29
C ALA A 103 6.50 -5.32 13.04
N ARG A 104 7.75 -5.73 12.80
CA ARG A 104 8.41 -6.82 13.53
C ARG A 104 8.58 -6.54 15.03
N ARG A 105 8.69 -5.27 15.42
CA ARG A 105 8.81 -4.86 16.83
C ARG A 105 7.46 -4.85 17.55
N VAL A 106 6.38 -4.58 16.82
CA VAL A 106 5.04 -4.36 17.37
C VAL A 106 4.15 -5.60 17.25
N ALA A 107 4.35 -6.42 16.21
CA ALA A 107 3.55 -7.61 15.97
C ALA A 107 3.83 -8.70 17.01
N HIS A 108 2.77 -9.21 17.63
CA HIS A 108 2.84 -10.41 18.43
C HIS A 108 2.70 -11.64 17.53
N THR A 109 3.30 -12.75 17.93
CA THR A 109 3.12 -14.04 17.24
C THR A 109 1.64 -14.38 17.07
N GLY A 110 1.25 -14.81 15.86
CA GLY A 110 -0.14 -15.10 15.51
C GLY A 110 -0.96 -13.89 15.08
N SER A 111 -0.34 -12.70 14.97
CA SER A 111 -0.99 -11.51 14.42
C SER A 111 -1.38 -11.70 12.96
N ARG A 112 -2.40 -10.98 12.54
CA ARG A 112 -2.74 -10.80 11.15
C ARG A 112 -2.25 -9.44 10.65
N ILE A 113 -1.43 -9.44 9.63
CA ILE A 113 -0.77 -8.24 9.13
C ILE A 113 -1.20 -8.01 7.68
N PHE A 114 -1.74 -6.83 7.40
CA PHE A 114 -2.05 -6.40 6.04
C PHE A 114 -1.10 -5.26 5.67
N VAL A 115 -0.36 -5.45 4.58
CA VAL A 115 0.53 -4.42 4.01
C VAL A 115 -0.17 -3.82 2.80
N ILE A 116 -0.55 -2.55 2.90
CA ILE A 116 -1.34 -1.83 1.89
C ILE A 116 -0.43 -0.76 1.28
N SER A 117 0.02 -0.97 0.04
CA SER A 117 0.96 -0.10 -0.68
C SER A 117 0.81 -0.29 -2.19
N ASP A 118 1.45 0.54 -3.01
CA ASP A 118 1.63 0.26 -4.44
C ASP A 118 2.86 -0.61 -4.72
N PHE A 119 3.70 -0.84 -3.70
CA PHE A 119 4.95 -1.62 -3.78
C PHE A 119 5.92 -1.14 -4.87
N LEU A 120 5.89 0.14 -5.24
CA LEU A 120 6.85 0.72 -6.17
C LEU A 120 8.23 0.95 -5.53
N ASP A 121 8.28 1.05 -4.20
CA ASP A 121 9.51 1.29 -3.41
C ASP A 121 10.07 0.02 -2.77
N ILE A 122 10.01 -1.12 -3.46
CA ILE A 122 10.63 -2.34 -2.96
C ILE A 122 12.15 -2.30 -3.13
N SER A 123 12.87 -2.65 -2.07
CA SER A 123 14.31 -2.88 -2.05
C SER A 123 14.65 -4.38 -2.13
N GLU A 124 15.93 -4.70 -2.08
CA GLU A 124 16.40 -6.09 -1.96
C GLU A 124 16.05 -6.69 -0.59
N GLU A 125 15.88 -5.87 0.44
CA GLU A 125 15.55 -6.29 1.80
C GLU A 125 14.06 -6.56 2.01
N THR A 126 13.18 -5.94 1.21
CA THR A 126 11.72 -6.03 1.37
C THR A 126 11.23 -7.47 1.46
N GLY A 127 11.70 -8.36 0.58
CA GLY A 127 11.33 -9.78 0.58
C GLY A 127 11.76 -10.50 1.86
N THR A 128 12.96 -10.19 2.36
CA THR A 128 13.47 -10.75 3.60
C THR A 128 12.66 -10.29 4.82
N LEU A 129 12.30 -9.01 4.87
CA LEU A 129 11.48 -8.44 5.95
C LEU A 129 10.06 -9.01 5.96
N LEU A 130 9.42 -9.12 4.79
CA LEU A 130 8.13 -9.76 4.63
C LEU A 130 8.17 -11.24 5.08
N GLY A 131 9.16 -12.00 4.62
CA GLY A 131 9.35 -13.39 5.01
C GLY A 131 9.59 -13.57 6.50
N ALA A 132 10.35 -12.67 7.13
CA ALA A 132 10.58 -12.69 8.57
C ALA A 132 9.29 -12.42 9.37
N LEU A 133 8.42 -11.53 8.89
CA LEU A 133 7.09 -11.30 9.48
C LEU A 133 6.18 -12.53 9.29
N ALA A 134 6.21 -13.14 8.11
CA ALA A 134 5.33 -14.26 7.76
C ALA A 134 5.64 -15.55 8.53
N ARG A 135 6.86 -15.71 9.08
CA ARG A 135 7.23 -16.91 9.87
C ARG A 135 6.33 -17.16 11.09
N HIS A 136 5.81 -16.09 11.69
CA HIS A 136 5.06 -16.17 12.94
C HIS A 136 3.69 -15.49 12.86
N ASN A 137 3.33 -14.96 11.69
CA ASN A 137 2.12 -14.16 11.47
C ASN A 137 1.47 -14.51 10.14
N GLY A 138 0.17 -14.26 10.05
CA GLY A 138 -0.51 -14.29 8.76
C GLY A 138 -0.32 -12.94 8.03
N VAL A 139 0.57 -12.89 7.05
CA VAL A 139 0.85 -11.66 6.28
C VAL A 139 0.15 -11.71 4.93
N SER A 140 -0.56 -10.65 4.59
CA SER A 140 -1.19 -10.45 3.27
C SER A 140 -0.82 -9.07 2.73
N ALA A 141 -0.39 -9.01 1.49
CA ALA A 141 -0.10 -7.77 0.79
C ALA A 141 -1.29 -7.37 -0.10
N LEU A 142 -1.71 -6.11 0.00
CA LEU A 142 -2.75 -5.51 -0.82
C LEU A 142 -2.11 -4.41 -1.68
N ARG A 143 -1.84 -4.75 -2.94
CA ARG A 143 -1.23 -3.84 -3.90
C ARG A 143 -2.28 -2.94 -4.53
N ILE A 144 -2.14 -1.64 -4.36
CA ILE A 144 -3.02 -0.67 -5.01
C ILE A 144 -2.42 -0.32 -6.37
N VAL A 145 -3.18 -0.55 -7.43
CA VAL A 145 -2.75 -0.33 -8.82
C VAL A 145 -3.71 0.61 -9.55
N ASP A 146 -3.17 1.43 -10.42
CA ASP A 146 -3.97 2.20 -11.36
C ASP A 146 -3.93 1.54 -12.75
N PRO A 147 -5.05 1.53 -13.50
CA PRO A 147 -5.06 0.94 -14.85
C PRO A 147 -3.98 1.49 -15.78
N LEU A 148 -3.67 2.79 -15.69
CA LEU A 148 -2.63 3.45 -16.49
C LEU A 148 -1.22 2.95 -16.19
N GLU A 149 -0.99 2.40 -15.01
CA GLU A 149 0.32 1.83 -14.64
C GLU A 149 0.57 0.48 -15.34
N LYS A 150 -0.50 -0.23 -15.69
CA LYS A 150 -0.41 -1.51 -16.39
C LYS A 150 -0.38 -1.35 -17.90
N GLU A 151 -1.23 -0.48 -18.42
CA GLU A 151 -1.39 -0.30 -19.86
C GLU A 151 -1.52 1.18 -20.21
N LEU A 152 -0.58 1.68 -20.99
CA LEU A 152 -0.66 3.04 -21.53
C LEU A 152 -1.73 3.12 -22.62
N PRO A 153 -2.44 4.25 -22.74
CA PRO A 153 -3.30 4.51 -23.88
C PRO A 153 -2.50 4.41 -25.20
N LYS A 154 -3.14 3.93 -26.26
CA LYS A 154 -2.48 3.74 -27.58
C LYS A 154 -2.03 5.05 -28.22
N SER A 155 -2.66 6.17 -27.86
CA SER A 155 -2.35 7.52 -28.36
C SER A 155 -2.89 8.58 -27.43
N GLY A 156 -2.40 9.81 -27.57
CA GLY A 156 -2.82 10.99 -26.82
C GLY A 156 -1.69 11.60 -26.01
N ARG A 157 -1.87 12.87 -25.63
CA ARG A 157 -0.94 13.59 -24.77
C ARG A 157 -1.49 13.62 -23.35
N PHE A 158 -0.69 13.18 -22.41
CA PHE A 158 -1.03 13.10 -21.00
C PHE A 158 -0.04 13.91 -20.17
N ALA A 159 -0.51 14.43 -19.06
CA ALA A 159 0.32 15.09 -18.07
C ALA A 159 0.27 14.29 -16.76
N VAL A 160 1.43 14.08 -16.17
CA VAL A 160 1.57 13.52 -14.82
C VAL A 160 2.17 14.60 -13.94
N ALA A 161 1.70 14.73 -12.71
CA ALA A 161 2.31 15.64 -11.74
C ALA A 161 3.77 15.24 -11.51
N GLY A 162 4.68 16.16 -11.72
CA GLY A 162 6.10 16.01 -11.45
C GLY A 162 6.57 17.02 -10.42
N PRO A 163 7.79 16.88 -9.88
CA PRO A 163 8.34 17.77 -8.85
C PRO A 163 8.41 19.24 -9.29
N ASP A 164 8.71 19.48 -10.56
CA ASP A 164 8.87 20.84 -11.14
C ASP A 164 7.64 21.27 -11.97
N GLY A 165 6.50 20.61 -11.79
CA GLY A 165 5.27 20.84 -12.53
C GLY A 165 4.85 19.66 -13.42
N PRO A 166 3.80 19.82 -14.23
CA PRO A 166 3.28 18.71 -15.02
C PRO A 166 4.27 18.24 -16.09
N VAL A 167 4.62 16.97 -16.04
CA VAL A 167 5.43 16.29 -17.07
C VAL A 167 4.50 15.75 -18.16
N TRP A 168 4.64 16.27 -19.35
CA TRP A 168 3.86 15.85 -20.51
C TRP A 168 4.52 14.71 -21.25
N PHE A 169 3.76 13.71 -21.62
CA PHE A 169 4.21 12.63 -22.48
C PHE A 169 3.18 12.35 -23.57
N ASP A 170 3.69 11.89 -24.72
CA ASP A 170 2.88 11.41 -25.84
C ASP A 170 2.82 9.89 -25.77
N ALA A 171 1.63 9.37 -25.47
CA ALA A 171 1.42 7.93 -25.42
C ALA A 171 1.57 7.23 -26.78
N GLY A 172 1.46 7.96 -27.92
CA GLY A 172 1.73 7.43 -29.26
C GLY A 172 3.22 7.27 -29.58
N ASN A 173 4.12 7.80 -28.76
CA ASN A 173 5.56 7.69 -28.98
C ASN A 173 6.06 6.27 -28.71
N LEU A 174 6.45 5.55 -29.76
CA LEU A 174 6.91 4.16 -29.69
C LEU A 174 8.13 3.95 -28.78
N ARG A 175 9.06 4.93 -28.74
CA ARG A 175 10.23 4.85 -27.85
C ARG A 175 9.82 4.95 -26.39
N PHE A 176 8.89 5.86 -26.10
CA PHE A 176 8.33 6.00 -24.76
C PHE A 176 7.57 4.75 -24.33
N GLN A 177 6.69 4.22 -25.19
CA GLN A 177 5.96 2.98 -24.93
C GLN A 177 6.90 1.80 -24.63
N LYS A 178 7.96 1.66 -25.42
CA LYS A 178 8.96 0.60 -25.20
C LYS A 178 9.67 0.74 -23.86
N ALA A 179 10.17 1.94 -23.55
CA ALA A 179 10.85 2.22 -22.28
C ALA A 179 9.91 2.02 -21.07
N TRP A 180 8.66 2.44 -21.20
CA TRP A 180 7.63 2.21 -20.17
C TRP A 180 7.38 0.72 -19.96
N HIS A 181 7.14 -0.03 -21.04
CA HIS A 181 6.90 -1.47 -20.97
C HIS A 181 8.08 -2.22 -20.34
N GLU A 182 9.31 -1.89 -20.71
CA GLU A 182 10.51 -2.46 -20.09
C GLU A 182 10.58 -2.16 -18.59
N LYS A 183 10.29 -0.92 -18.17
CA LYS A 183 10.27 -0.50 -16.76
C LYS A 183 9.20 -1.26 -15.98
N VAL A 184 7.98 -1.34 -16.50
CA VAL A 184 6.87 -2.08 -15.88
C VAL A 184 7.22 -3.56 -15.77
N THR A 185 7.67 -4.19 -16.86
CA THR A 185 8.03 -5.62 -16.86
C THR A 185 9.14 -5.94 -15.86
N ASN A 186 10.16 -5.08 -15.78
CA ASN A 186 11.24 -5.26 -14.80
C ASN A 186 10.75 -5.12 -13.37
N HIS A 187 9.87 -4.16 -13.11
CA HIS A 187 9.27 -4.00 -11.78
C HIS A 187 8.41 -5.21 -11.40
N GLU A 188 7.52 -5.65 -12.30
CA GLU A 188 6.68 -6.84 -12.07
C GLU A 188 7.51 -8.10 -11.79
N ARG A 189 8.64 -8.27 -12.48
CA ARG A 189 9.56 -9.39 -12.21
C ARG A 189 10.19 -9.30 -10.83
N ARG A 190 10.66 -8.12 -10.42
CA ARG A 190 11.21 -7.89 -9.06
C ARG A 190 10.15 -8.14 -8.00
N LEU A 191 8.94 -7.67 -8.25
CA LEU A 191 7.81 -7.83 -7.35
C LEU A 191 7.43 -9.31 -7.19
N ALA A 192 7.29 -10.02 -8.30
CA ALA A 192 7.00 -11.46 -8.30
C ALA A 192 8.07 -12.25 -7.53
N GLU A 193 9.35 -11.93 -7.72
CA GLU A 193 10.45 -12.57 -6.98
C GLU A 193 10.40 -12.25 -5.48
N CYS A 194 10.15 -11.00 -5.10
CA CYS A 194 10.00 -10.57 -3.70
C CYS A 194 8.89 -11.37 -2.99
N PHE A 195 7.72 -11.50 -3.62
CA PHE A 195 6.60 -12.24 -3.02
C PHE A 195 6.78 -13.75 -3.07
N ARG A 196 7.41 -14.29 -4.10
CA ARG A 196 7.76 -15.71 -4.18
C ARG A 196 8.72 -16.13 -3.06
N THR A 197 9.76 -15.32 -2.82
CA THR A 197 10.79 -15.62 -1.80
C THR A 197 10.29 -15.39 -0.37
N SER A 198 9.43 -14.40 -0.17
CA SER A 198 8.83 -14.11 1.14
C SER A 198 7.74 -15.11 1.55
N GLY A 199 7.12 -15.83 0.60
CA GLY A 199 5.96 -16.68 0.84
C GLY A 199 4.68 -15.91 1.20
N VAL A 200 4.67 -14.58 1.01
CA VAL A 200 3.51 -13.72 1.31
C VAL A 200 2.58 -13.67 0.11
N THR A 201 1.29 -13.84 0.35
CA THR A 201 0.27 -13.69 -0.70
C THR A 201 0.03 -12.21 -0.99
N MET A 202 0.04 -11.86 -2.27
CA MET A 202 -0.32 -10.52 -2.74
C MET A 202 -1.63 -10.57 -3.53
N ALA A 203 -2.49 -9.59 -3.26
CA ALA A 203 -3.70 -9.34 -4.04
C ALA A 203 -3.72 -7.89 -4.54
N GLU A 204 -4.30 -7.68 -5.71
CA GLU A 204 -4.39 -6.35 -6.30
C GLU A 204 -5.75 -5.71 -6.07
N VAL A 205 -5.73 -4.41 -5.79
CA VAL A 205 -6.90 -3.54 -5.68
C VAL A 205 -6.74 -2.38 -6.65
N SER A 206 -7.62 -2.29 -7.65
CA SER A 206 -7.58 -1.22 -8.64
C SER A 206 -8.19 0.07 -8.10
N THR A 207 -7.63 1.22 -8.51
CA THR A 207 -8.22 2.55 -8.27
C THR A 207 -9.62 2.68 -8.89
N ALA A 208 -9.89 1.96 -9.98
CA ALA A 208 -11.15 1.98 -10.70
C ALA A 208 -12.28 1.18 -10.02
N ASN A 209 -11.93 0.22 -9.15
CA ASN A 209 -12.90 -0.70 -8.57
C ASN A 209 -13.33 -0.27 -7.16
N ASP A 210 -14.50 -0.76 -6.74
CA ASP A 210 -14.92 -0.65 -5.34
C ASP A 210 -14.04 -1.54 -4.45
N PRO A 211 -13.33 -0.95 -3.46
CA PRO A 211 -12.47 -1.71 -2.57
C PRO A 211 -13.23 -2.71 -1.71
N ALA A 212 -14.49 -2.42 -1.34
CA ALA A 212 -15.31 -3.33 -0.54
C ALA A 212 -15.64 -4.62 -1.30
N ALA A 213 -15.98 -4.50 -2.58
CA ALA A 213 -16.23 -5.66 -3.45
C ALA A 213 -14.96 -6.51 -3.61
N THR A 214 -13.81 -5.88 -3.83
CA THR A 214 -12.52 -6.57 -3.94
C THR A 214 -12.15 -7.31 -2.65
N LEU A 215 -12.26 -6.64 -1.50
CA LEU A 215 -11.98 -7.26 -0.19
C LEU A 215 -12.92 -8.42 0.12
N LYS A 216 -14.20 -8.33 -0.26
CA LYS A 216 -15.15 -9.43 -0.10
C LYS A 216 -14.75 -10.68 -0.86
N LEU A 217 -14.20 -10.54 -2.07
CA LEU A 217 -13.66 -11.65 -2.85
C LEU A 217 -12.42 -12.26 -2.19
N LEU A 218 -11.54 -11.43 -1.64
CA LEU A 218 -10.28 -11.84 -1.00
C LEU A 218 -10.51 -12.53 0.36
N LEU A 219 -11.46 -12.04 1.15
CA LEU A 219 -11.76 -12.56 2.48
C LEU A 219 -12.73 -13.77 2.47
N GLY A 220 -13.33 -14.06 1.30
CA GLY A 220 -14.26 -15.18 1.13
C GLY A 220 -15.67 -14.91 1.70
N PRO A 221 -16.59 -15.87 1.56
CA PRO A 221 -18.03 -15.70 1.84
C PRO A 221 -18.39 -15.48 3.31
N GLY A 222 -17.45 -15.46 4.23
CA GLY A 222 -17.70 -15.17 5.65
C GLY A 222 -17.24 -13.80 6.10
N GLY A 223 -16.51 -13.03 5.26
CA GLY A 223 -15.94 -11.72 5.62
C GLY A 223 -15.06 -11.78 6.89
N ARG A 224 -14.79 -12.97 7.39
CA ARG A 224 -13.92 -13.15 8.54
C ARG A 224 -12.49 -12.98 8.10
N ILE A 225 -11.82 -12.06 8.76
CA ILE A 225 -10.39 -12.02 8.77
C ILE A 225 -9.94 -13.29 9.50
N GLY A 226 -10.10 -14.44 8.88
CA GLY A 226 -9.85 -15.77 9.47
C GLY A 226 -8.44 -16.26 9.28
#